data_68374b27df2aad055141908cd2a79d54
#
_entry.id   68374b27df2aad055141908cd2a79d54
#
_cell.length_a   1.000
_cell.length_b   1.000
_cell.length_c   1.000
_cell.angle_alpha   90.00
_cell.angle_beta   90.00
_cell.angle_gamma   90.00
#
_symmetry.space_group_name_H-M   'P 1'
#
loop_
_entity.id
_entity.type
_entity.pdbx_description
1 polymer ?
#
loop_
_entity_poly.entity_id
_entity_poly.type
_entity_poly.pdbx_seq_one_letter_code
_entity_poly.pdbx_strand_id
1 'polypeptide(L)'
;IVGRILDAIIIGILTYICMLVFNMPLALLIAVIVGVTNVIPFFGPFLGAIPSICLLMLEDPVKAGYFVIMILVIQQIDGNVIGPKIVGSAIGISSFWVLIAVLIGGGLFGFLGMALGVPVFAVFYRYAGKLTNNKLKKRGKKTDIKSYADYAKFGIEESELFGEEHATNKTNK
;
A
#
# COMPACT_ATOMS: atom_id res chain seq x y z
N ILE A 1 9.96 0.92 -4.19
CA ILE A 1 10.61 2.04 -3.46
C ILE A 1 10.48 3.33 -4.27
N VAL A 2 10.92 3.34 -5.53
CA VAL A 2 10.90 4.55 -6.38
C VAL A 2 9.51 5.19 -6.45
N GLY A 3 8.44 4.40 -6.66
CA GLY A 3 7.07 4.92 -6.71
C GLY A 3 6.64 5.62 -5.41
N ARG A 4 7.03 5.11 -4.23
CA ARG A 4 6.72 5.75 -2.95
C ARG A 4 7.49 7.05 -2.71
N ILE A 5 8.75 7.11 -3.13
CA ILE A 5 9.54 8.35 -3.06
C ILE A 5 8.96 9.40 -4.00
N LEU A 6 8.58 9.01 -5.22
CA LEU A 6 7.95 9.91 -6.17
C LEU A 6 6.60 10.44 -5.65
N ASP A 7 5.79 9.57 -5.10
CA ASP A 7 4.52 9.89 -4.43
C ASP A 7 4.72 10.91 -3.30
N ALA A 8 5.66 10.65 -2.40
CA ALA A 8 6.02 11.53 -1.29
C ALA A 8 6.47 12.92 -1.76
N ILE A 9 7.25 12.99 -2.83
CA ILE A 9 7.69 14.26 -3.44
C ILE A 9 6.48 15.02 -4.01
N ILE A 10 5.60 14.35 -4.73
CA ILE A 10 4.41 14.97 -5.31
C ILE A 10 3.48 15.50 -4.23
N ILE A 11 3.22 14.72 -3.17
CA ILE A 11 2.39 15.15 -2.04
C ILE A 11 3.04 16.33 -1.30
N GLY A 12 4.35 16.31 -1.10
CA GLY A 12 5.09 17.43 -0.52
C GLY A 12 4.93 18.71 -1.35
N ILE A 13 5.14 18.63 -2.66
CA ILE A 13 4.98 19.77 -3.57
C ILE A 13 3.53 20.26 -3.59
N LEU A 14 2.56 19.35 -3.67
CA LEU A 14 1.14 19.70 -3.68
C LEU A 14 0.74 20.41 -2.39
N THR A 15 1.18 19.88 -1.22
CA THR A 15 0.96 20.51 0.08
C THR A 15 1.57 21.90 0.12
N TYR A 16 2.79 22.07 -0.37
CA TYR A 16 3.47 23.37 -0.41
C TYR A 16 2.69 24.39 -1.23
N ILE A 17 2.28 24.03 -2.46
CA ILE A 17 1.51 24.91 -3.35
C ILE A 17 0.18 25.30 -2.71
N CYS A 18 -0.55 24.34 -2.14
CA CYS A 18 -1.81 24.62 -1.47
C CYS A 18 -1.62 25.58 -0.29
N MET A 19 -0.61 25.36 0.54
CA MET A 19 -0.32 26.24 1.67
C MET A 19 0.04 27.65 1.24
N LEU A 20 0.75 27.83 0.12
CA LEU A 20 1.04 29.16 -0.46
C LEU A 20 -0.23 29.85 -0.92
N VAL A 21 -1.11 29.15 -1.62
CA VAL A 21 -2.40 29.69 -2.11
C VAL A 21 -3.27 30.18 -0.96
N PHE A 22 -3.27 29.48 0.17
CA PHE A 22 -4.03 29.87 1.36
C PHE A 22 -3.25 30.78 2.32
N ASN A 23 -2.07 31.29 1.93
CA ASN A 23 -1.20 32.13 2.76
C ASN A 23 -0.97 31.58 4.17
N MET A 24 -0.71 30.27 4.24
CA MET A 24 -0.46 29.60 5.51
C MET A 24 1.00 29.81 5.97
N PRO A 25 1.25 30.01 7.28
CA PRO A 25 2.60 30.11 7.79
C PRO A 25 3.33 28.76 7.73
N LEU A 26 4.66 28.78 7.79
CA LEU A 26 5.54 27.61 7.81
C LEU A 26 5.34 26.65 6.62
N ALA A 27 4.87 27.16 5.46
CA ALA A 27 4.48 26.33 4.32
C ALA A 27 5.58 25.35 3.88
N LEU A 28 6.83 25.80 3.77
CA LEU A 28 7.93 24.93 3.36
C LEU A 28 8.24 23.85 4.39
N LEU A 29 8.28 24.21 5.68
CA LEU A 29 8.55 23.28 6.76
C LEU A 29 7.50 22.17 6.82
N ILE A 30 6.23 22.57 6.79
CA ILE A 30 5.11 21.63 6.86
C ILE A 30 5.05 20.73 5.62
N ALA A 31 5.28 21.29 4.42
CA ALA A 31 5.32 20.52 3.20
C ALA A 31 6.43 19.46 3.21
N VAL A 32 7.60 19.79 3.76
CA VAL A 32 8.70 18.82 3.93
C VAL A 32 8.31 17.73 4.94
N ILE A 33 7.74 18.11 6.09
CA ILE A 33 7.28 17.13 7.10
C ILE A 33 6.26 16.16 6.47
N VAL A 34 5.23 16.69 5.82
CA VAL A 34 4.18 15.88 5.18
C VAL A 34 4.77 15.00 4.07
N GLY A 35 5.62 15.55 3.21
CA GLY A 35 6.25 14.80 2.13
C GLY A 35 7.13 13.66 2.65
N VAL A 36 8.03 13.93 3.60
CA VAL A 36 8.92 12.91 4.17
C VAL A 36 8.15 11.81 4.88
N THR A 37 7.15 12.16 5.67
CA THR A 37 6.34 11.16 6.39
C THR A 37 5.49 10.32 5.44
N ASN A 38 5.07 10.87 4.29
CA ASN A 38 4.24 10.14 3.30
C ASN A 38 4.96 8.95 2.64
N VAL A 39 6.28 8.83 2.81
CA VAL A 39 7.03 7.62 2.41
C VAL A 39 6.50 6.38 3.14
N ILE A 40 5.95 6.55 4.36
CA ILE A 40 5.41 5.45 5.16
C ILE A 40 3.94 5.20 4.78
N PRO A 41 3.62 4.02 4.23
CA PRO A 41 2.26 3.69 3.88
C PRO A 41 1.32 3.73 5.08
N PHE A 42 0.10 4.25 4.90
CA PHE A 42 -0.97 4.37 5.88
C PHE A 42 -0.69 5.32 7.05
N PHE A 43 0.49 5.24 7.67
CA PHE A 43 0.84 6.06 8.84
C PHE A 43 1.43 7.41 8.48
N GLY A 44 2.05 7.52 7.28
CA GLY A 44 2.70 8.74 6.83
C GLY A 44 1.84 9.99 6.94
N PRO A 45 0.61 9.98 6.40
CA PRO A 45 -0.30 11.11 6.48
C PRO A 45 -0.56 11.60 7.91
N PHE A 46 -0.77 10.67 8.85
CA PHE A 46 -1.01 11.01 10.27
C PHE A 46 0.25 11.53 10.95
N LEU A 47 1.40 10.89 10.69
CA LEU A 47 2.69 11.32 11.24
C LEU A 47 3.11 12.70 10.75
N GLY A 48 2.70 13.09 9.55
CA GLY A 48 2.94 14.42 9.01
C GLY A 48 1.90 15.45 9.49
N ALA A 49 0.62 15.08 9.49
CA ALA A 49 -0.46 16.00 9.84
C ALA A 49 -0.42 16.43 11.32
N ILE A 50 -0.20 15.51 12.26
CA ILE A 50 -0.24 15.80 13.69
C ILE A 50 0.77 16.90 14.08
N PRO A 51 2.09 16.77 13.84
CA PRO A 51 3.04 17.81 14.17
C PRO A 51 2.79 19.10 13.39
N SER A 52 2.33 19.02 12.15
CA SER A 52 2.01 20.19 11.34
C SER A 52 0.85 20.98 11.91
N ILE A 53 -0.20 20.31 12.35
CA ILE A 53 -1.34 20.96 13.05
C ILE A 53 -0.86 21.61 14.34
N CYS A 54 -0.02 20.94 15.14
CA CYS A 54 0.52 21.52 16.37
C CYS A 54 1.33 22.80 16.10
N LEU A 55 2.18 22.78 15.04
CA LEU A 55 2.95 23.96 14.65
C LEU A 55 2.04 25.11 14.21
N LEU A 56 1.02 24.83 13.40
CA LEU A 56 0.07 25.85 12.94
C LEU A 56 -0.81 26.38 14.08
N MET A 57 -1.17 25.53 15.05
CA MET A 57 -1.94 25.95 16.22
C MET A 57 -1.18 27.01 17.07
N LEU A 58 0.16 26.95 17.08
CA LEU A 58 0.98 27.92 17.78
C LEU A 58 1.06 29.27 17.04
N GLU A 59 0.96 29.26 15.70
CA GLU A 59 1.04 30.45 14.86
C GLU A 59 -0.33 31.09 14.61
N ASP A 60 -1.26 30.28 14.12
CA ASP A 60 -2.63 30.72 13.76
C ASP A 60 -3.61 29.53 13.87
N PRO A 61 -4.39 29.46 14.97
CA PRO A 61 -5.36 28.38 15.17
C PRO A 61 -6.42 28.26 14.07
N VAL A 62 -6.81 29.38 13.45
CA VAL A 62 -7.80 29.38 12.37
C VAL A 62 -7.21 28.72 11.13
N LYS A 63 -5.98 29.04 10.79
CA LYS A 63 -5.28 28.42 9.67
C LYS A 63 -4.97 26.95 9.94
N ALA A 64 -4.75 26.55 11.19
CA ALA A 64 -4.65 25.14 11.55
C ALA A 64 -5.94 24.37 11.20
N GLY A 65 -7.12 24.96 11.44
CA GLY A 65 -8.41 24.38 11.02
C GLY A 65 -8.52 24.24 9.50
N TYR A 66 -8.15 25.24 8.74
CA TYR A 66 -8.12 25.16 7.27
C TYR A 66 -7.13 24.10 6.77
N PHE A 67 -5.97 23.98 7.42
CA PHE A 67 -4.99 22.95 7.09
C PHE A 67 -5.55 21.54 7.28
N VAL A 68 -6.31 21.28 8.35
CA VAL A 68 -6.95 19.96 8.55
C VAL A 68 -7.84 19.60 7.37
N ILE A 69 -8.69 20.52 6.92
CA ILE A 69 -9.57 20.26 5.77
C ILE A 69 -8.74 20.06 4.50
N MET A 70 -7.75 20.92 4.26
CA MET A 70 -6.87 20.85 3.11
C MET A 70 -6.12 19.51 3.04
N ILE A 71 -5.53 19.07 4.16
CA ILE A 71 -4.75 17.82 4.17
C ILE A 71 -5.64 16.61 3.97
N LEU A 72 -6.86 16.60 4.51
CA LEU A 72 -7.84 15.53 4.24
C LEU A 72 -8.20 15.44 2.76
N VAL A 73 -8.40 16.57 2.09
CA VAL A 73 -8.64 16.60 0.63
C VAL A 73 -7.45 16.06 -0.14
N ILE A 74 -6.23 16.51 0.21
CA ILE A 74 -5.00 16.01 -0.42
C ILE A 74 -4.88 14.49 -0.24
N GLN A 75 -5.16 13.97 0.95
CA GLN A 75 -5.11 12.53 1.22
C GLN A 75 -6.16 11.74 0.43
N GLN A 76 -7.34 12.32 0.18
CA GLN A 76 -8.34 11.70 -0.69
C GLN A 76 -7.86 11.64 -2.15
N ILE A 77 -7.22 12.69 -2.63
CA ILE A 77 -6.62 12.73 -3.97
C ILE A 77 -5.47 11.72 -4.06
N ASP A 78 -4.62 11.66 -3.05
CA ASP A 78 -3.52 10.70 -2.99
C ASP A 78 -4.03 9.26 -3.04
N GLY A 79 -4.91 8.89 -2.13
CA GLY A 79 -5.42 7.52 -2.02
C GLY A 79 -6.20 7.04 -3.24
N ASN A 80 -6.93 7.92 -3.93
CA ASN A 80 -7.82 7.54 -5.03
C ASN A 80 -7.23 7.79 -6.43
N VAL A 81 -6.29 8.73 -6.57
CA VAL A 81 -5.78 9.15 -7.89
C VAL A 81 -4.26 8.98 -8.00
N ILE A 82 -3.49 9.58 -7.09
CA ILE A 82 -2.03 9.66 -7.19
C ILE A 82 -1.42 8.30 -6.87
N GLY A 83 -1.75 7.74 -5.71
CA GLY A 83 -1.24 6.46 -5.24
C GLY A 83 -1.45 5.31 -6.23
N PRO A 84 -2.68 5.06 -6.73
CA PRO A 84 -2.92 4.02 -7.74
C PRO A 84 -2.16 4.23 -9.05
N LYS A 85 -1.96 5.48 -9.48
CA LYS A 85 -1.25 5.80 -10.72
C LYS A 85 0.27 5.67 -10.59
N ILE A 86 0.84 6.05 -9.45
CA ILE A 86 2.30 6.12 -9.25
C ILE A 86 2.83 4.81 -8.65
N VAL A 87 2.18 4.33 -7.60
CA VAL A 87 2.60 3.09 -6.91
C VAL A 87 2.12 1.88 -7.70
N GLY A 88 1.02 2.04 -8.43
CA GLY A 88 0.42 1.03 -9.30
C GLY A 88 -0.07 -0.20 -8.53
N SER A 89 -0.72 -1.10 -9.23
CA SER A 89 -1.01 -2.47 -8.77
C SER A 89 0.27 -3.35 -8.69
N ALA A 90 1.44 -2.71 -8.71
CA ALA A 90 2.74 -3.34 -8.97
C ALA A 90 3.21 -4.28 -7.84
N ILE A 91 2.60 -4.25 -6.67
CA ILE A 91 3.13 -5.07 -5.57
C ILE A 91 2.38 -6.41 -5.46
N GLY A 92 1.18 -6.59 -6.01
CA GLY A 92 0.44 -7.86 -5.95
C GLY A 92 0.23 -8.42 -4.53
N ILE A 93 0.47 -7.59 -3.51
CA ILE A 93 0.38 -7.91 -2.09
C ILE A 93 -0.87 -7.21 -1.56
N SER A 94 -1.72 -7.95 -0.87
CA SER A 94 -2.88 -7.39 -0.19
C SER A 94 -2.46 -6.29 0.79
N SER A 95 -3.26 -5.22 0.91
CA SER A 95 -3.05 -4.12 1.87
C SER A 95 -2.84 -4.61 3.31
N PHE A 96 -3.44 -5.74 3.67
CA PHE A 96 -3.26 -6.40 4.95
C PHE A 96 -1.77 -6.76 5.22
N TRP A 97 -1.08 -7.35 4.24
CA TRP A 97 0.33 -7.70 4.38
C TRP A 97 1.24 -6.48 4.41
N VAL A 98 0.85 -5.40 3.72
CA VAL A 98 1.56 -4.12 3.78
C VAL A 98 1.47 -3.53 5.19
N LEU A 99 0.28 -3.57 5.80
CA LEU A 99 0.08 -3.11 7.18
C LEU A 99 0.93 -3.91 8.17
N ILE A 100 0.94 -5.23 8.06
CA ILE A 100 1.77 -6.11 8.90
C ILE A 100 3.26 -5.77 8.74
N ALA A 101 3.74 -5.58 7.50
CA ALA A 101 5.13 -5.25 7.22
C ALA A 101 5.54 -3.91 7.87
N VAL A 102 4.65 -2.90 7.85
CA VAL A 102 4.88 -1.60 8.50
C VAL A 102 4.89 -1.74 10.03
N LEU A 103 3.96 -2.48 10.62
CA LEU A 103 3.89 -2.68 12.06
C LEU A 103 5.12 -3.43 12.59
N ILE A 104 5.50 -4.54 11.94
CA ILE A 104 6.68 -5.32 12.33
C ILE A 104 7.95 -4.49 12.10
N GLY A 105 8.09 -3.85 10.94
CA GLY A 105 9.23 -3.01 10.63
C GLY A 105 9.37 -1.86 11.63
N GLY A 106 8.26 -1.21 11.96
CA GLY A 106 8.21 -0.13 12.95
C GLY A 106 8.58 -0.57 14.36
N GLY A 107 8.10 -1.75 14.78
CA GLY A 107 8.42 -2.31 16.10
C GLY A 107 9.89 -2.72 16.24
N LEU A 108 10.55 -3.14 15.15
CA LEU A 108 11.95 -3.57 15.18
C LEU A 108 12.96 -2.44 14.95
N PHE A 109 12.67 -1.52 14.04
CA PHE A 109 13.62 -0.50 13.56
C PHE A 109 13.06 0.92 13.56
N GLY A 110 11.93 1.17 14.24
CA GLY A 110 11.29 2.48 14.33
C GLY A 110 10.90 3.04 12.95
N PHE A 111 11.07 4.36 12.77
CA PHE A 111 10.69 5.06 11.55
C PHE A 111 11.32 4.46 10.27
N LEU A 112 12.61 4.14 10.30
CA LEU A 112 13.30 3.51 9.16
C LEU A 112 12.73 2.12 8.85
N GLY A 113 12.34 1.36 9.89
CA GLY A 113 11.71 0.07 9.70
C GLY A 113 10.32 0.16 9.09
N MET A 114 9.54 1.18 9.42
CA MET A 114 8.25 1.43 8.76
C MET A 114 8.43 1.72 7.27
N ALA A 115 9.39 2.56 6.90
CA ALA A 115 9.66 2.89 5.49
C ALA A 115 10.22 1.72 4.69
N LEU A 116 11.14 0.94 5.28
CA LEU A 116 11.81 -0.18 4.62
C LEU A 116 11.07 -1.52 4.77
N GLY A 117 10.16 -1.63 5.74
CA GLY A 117 9.43 -2.86 6.03
C GLY A 117 8.65 -3.39 4.82
N VAL A 118 7.95 -2.52 4.10
CA VAL A 118 7.18 -2.90 2.90
C VAL A 118 8.05 -3.43 1.77
N PRO A 119 9.14 -2.76 1.36
CA PRO A 119 10.08 -3.29 0.36
C PRO A 119 10.69 -4.64 0.75
N VAL A 120 11.14 -4.76 2.00
CA VAL A 120 11.75 -6.00 2.50
C VAL A 120 10.73 -7.14 2.49
N PHE A 121 9.53 -6.88 3.01
CA PHE A 121 8.45 -7.86 3.03
C PHE A 121 8.01 -8.25 1.60
N ALA A 122 7.97 -7.30 0.66
CA ALA A 122 7.63 -7.56 -0.74
C ALA A 122 8.62 -8.53 -1.41
N VAL A 123 9.91 -8.38 -1.14
CA VAL A 123 10.94 -9.30 -1.63
C VAL A 123 10.73 -10.69 -1.01
N PHE A 124 10.52 -10.76 0.30
CA PHE A 124 10.30 -12.01 1.00
C PHE A 124 9.04 -12.75 0.52
N TYR A 125 7.94 -12.02 0.34
CA TYR A 125 6.68 -12.55 -0.17
C TYR A 125 6.80 -13.12 -1.58
N ARG A 126 7.51 -12.40 -2.49
CA ARG A 126 7.79 -12.88 -3.85
C ARG A 126 8.67 -14.13 -3.85
N TYR A 127 9.66 -14.17 -2.97
CA TYR A 127 10.57 -15.32 -2.85
C TYR A 127 9.83 -16.55 -2.31
N ALA A 128 9.01 -16.39 -1.27
CA ALA A 128 8.16 -17.45 -0.72
C ALA A 128 7.17 -17.97 -1.78
N GLY A 129 6.52 -17.08 -2.54
CA GLY A 129 5.64 -17.46 -3.65
C GLY A 129 6.35 -18.25 -4.74
N LYS A 130 7.59 -17.88 -5.09
CA LYS A 130 8.40 -18.60 -6.10
C LYS A 130 8.80 -20.00 -5.62
N LEU A 131 9.13 -20.14 -4.33
CA LEU A 131 9.44 -21.46 -3.74
C LEU A 131 8.22 -22.38 -3.72
N THR A 132 7.06 -21.83 -3.39
CA THR A 132 5.79 -22.57 -3.38
C THR A 132 5.38 -22.99 -4.78
N ASN A 133 5.46 -22.09 -5.76
CA ASN A 133 5.17 -22.39 -7.16
C ASN A 133 6.09 -23.46 -7.75
N ASN A 134 7.38 -23.45 -7.40
CA ASN A 134 8.32 -24.47 -7.87
C ASN A 134 8.02 -25.85 -7.26
N LYS A 135 7.53 -25.92 -6.01
CA LYS A 135 7.10 -27.18 -5.38
C LYS A 135 5.78 -27.70 -5.99
N LEU A 136 4.85 -26.79 -6.31
CA LEU A 136 3.58 -27.12 -6.98
C LEU A 136 3.80 -27.63 -8.42
N LYS A 137 4.68 -26.99 -9.18
CA LYS A 137 5.09 -27.47 -10.53
C LYS A 137 5.66 -28.89 -10.50
N LYS A 138 6.51 -29.20 -9.49
CA LYS A 138 7.06 -30.55 -9.33
C LYS A 138 6.00 -31.61 -8.98
N ARG A 139 4.82 -31.21 -8.50
CA ARG A 139 3.70 -32.09 -8.14
C ARG A 139 2.58 -32.13 -9.20
N GLY A 140 2.80 -31.54 -10.39
CA GLY A 140 1.83 -31.54 -11.49
C GLY A 140 0.55 -30.72 -11.25
N LYS A 141 0.49 -29.90 -10.18
CA LYS A 141 -0.67 -29.07 -9.86
C LYS A 141 -0.60 -27.72 -10.55
N LYS A 142 -1.76 -27.20 -11.01
CA LYS A 142 -1.86 -25.88 -11.63
C LYS A 142 -1.36 -24.79 -10.67
N THR A 143 -0.44 -23.94 -11.16
CA THR A 143 0.27 -22.94 -10.35
C THR A 143 -0.35 -21.54 -10.42
N ASP A 144 -1.47 -21.39 -11.13
CA ASP A 144 -2.07 -20.07 -11.35
C ASP A 144 -3.17 -19.80 -10.31
N ILE A 145 -2.87 -18.89 -9.37
CA ILE A 145 -3.82 -18.42 -8.34
C ILE A 145 -5.06 -17.77 -9.01
N LYS A 146 -4.91 -17.20 -10.22
CA LYS A 146 -6.03 -16.61 -10.94
C LYS A 146 -7.07 -17.66 -11.36
N SER A 147 -6.64 -18.88 -11.70
CA SER A 147 -7.57 -19.95 -12.03
C SER A 147 -8.43 -20.38 -10.84
N TYR A 148 -7.86 -20.41 -9.62
CA TYR A 148 -8.62 -20.70 -8.40
C TYR A 148 -9.56 -19.57 -8.00
N ALA A 149 -9.17 -18.30 -8.23
CA ALA A 149 -10.02 -17.14 -7.96
C ALA A 149 -11.21 -17.06 -8.92
N ASP A 150 -11.03 -17.47 -10.19
CA ASP A 150 -12.11 -17.55 -11.16
C ASP A 150 -13.09 -18.68 -10.82
N TYR A 151 -12.64 -19.85 -10.39
CA TYR A 151 -13.51 -20.93 -9.94
C TYR A 151 -14.36 -20.54 -8.74
N ALA A 152 -13.78 -19.84 -7.75
CA ALA A 152 -14.50 -19.33 -6.58
C ALA A 152 -15.55 -18.27 -6.93
N LYS A 153 -15.32 -17.51 -8.02
CA LYS A 153 -16.21 -16.44 -8.48
C LYS A 153 -17.40 -16.94 -9.30
N PHE A 154 -17.26 -18.08 -9.95
CA PHE A 154 -18.31 -18.69 -10.80
C PHE A 154 -19.16 -19.76 -10.07
N GLY A 155 -18.91 -20.04 -8.78
CA GLY A 155 -19.73 -20.95 -8.00
C GLY A 155 -19.78 -22.39 -8.54
N ILE A 156 -18.73 -22.82 -9.22
CA ILE A 156 -18.64 -24.18 -9.76
C ILE A 156 -18.38 -25.13 -8.59
N GLU A 157 -19.31 -26.03 -8.33
CA GLU A 157 -19.22 -27.00 -7.24
C GLU A 157 -17.97 -27.89 -7.39
N GLU A 158 -17.35 -28.23 -6.24
CA GLU A 158 -16.19 -29.12 -6.16
C GLU A 158 -16.38 -30.47 -6.89
N SER A 159 -17.62 -30.89 -7.14
CA SER A 159 -17.98 -32.09 -7.87
C SER A 159 -17.48 -32.15 -9.31
N GLU A 160 -17.35 -31.00 -10.00
CA GLU A 160 -16.83 -30.98 -11.39
C GLU A 160 -15.30 -31.06 -11.44
N LEU A 161 -14.59 -30.63 -10.38
CA LEU A 161 -13.13 -30.69 -10.31
C LEU A 161 -12.57 -32.11 -10.09
N PHE A 162 -13.36 -32.98 -9.49
CA PHE A 162 -12.96 -34.36 -9.17
C PHE A 162 -13.68 -35.42 -10.02
N GLY A 163 -14.64 -35.01 -10.86
CA GLY A 163 -15.46 -35.93 -11.66
C GLY A 163 -14.74 -36.59 -12.84
N GLU A 164 -13.72 -35.94 -13.39
CA GLU A 164 -13.04 -36.46 -14.59
C GLU A 164 -11.97 -37.53 -14.29
N GLU A 165 -11.43 -37.57 -13.06
CA GLU A 165 -10.38 -38.55 -12.73
C GLU A 165 -10.93 -39.95 -12.42
N HIS A 166 -12.23 -40.06 -12.11
CA HIS A 166 -12.89 -41.38 -11.88
C HIS A 166 -13.59 -41.99 -13.08
N ALA A 167 -13.84 -41.19 -14.14
CA ALA A 167 -14.51 -41.69 -15.35
C ALA A 167 -13.57 -42.48 -16.28
N THR A 168 -12.30 -42.12 -16.32
CA THR A 168 -11.32 -42.77 -17.21
C THR A 168 -10.80 -44.12 -16.72
N ASN A 169 -11.04 -44.47 -15.45
CA ASN A 169 -10.55 -45.71 -14.87
C ASN A 169 -11.57 -46.88 -14.89
N LYS A 170 -12.80 -46.65 -15.45
CA LYS A 170 -13.84 -47.68 -15.55
C LYS A 170 -14.03 -48.30 -16.97
N THR A 171 -13.33 -47.78 -17.97
CA THR A 171 -13.46 -48.27 -19.35
C THR A 171 -12.30 -49.16 -19.79
N ASN A 172 -11.38 -49.51 -18.90
CA ASN A 172 -10.28 -50.44 -19.20
C ASN A 172 -10.28 -51.66 -18.24
N LYS A 173 -11.42 -52.36 -18.17
CA LYS A 173 -11.48 -53.76 -17.68
C LYS A 173 -12.41 -54.58 -18.57
#